data_56d8cfc71ef6b954279cc8accaa0368b
#
_entry.id   56d8cfc71ef6b954279cc8accaa0368b
#
_cell.length_a   1.000
_cell.length_b   1.000
_cell.length_c   1.000
_cell.angle_alpha   90.00
_cell.angle_beta   90.00
_cell.angle_gamma   90.00
#
_symmetry.space_group_name_H-M   'P 1'
#
loop_
_entity.id
_entity.type
_entity.pdbx_description
1 polymer ?
#
loop_
_entity_poly.entity_id
_entity_poly.type
_entity_poly.pdbx_seq_one_letter_code
_entity_poly.pdbx_strand_id
1 'polypeptide(L)'
;MVVATVSESRGTLSYDSGRVSGVTADITPDKAPLRTWLPGFVALAAIWGSSFLFIKVGVAELHPVQLTLYRVVAGALTLLVVLAVLRDRLPREPRVWAHLSVVAAFGVAVPFTLFGYGEQRVESMLAGIWNATTPLIVLPLAVLVFRTERLTVRRAVGLGLGFLGVLVVLGVWEGIGGAHFIGQLMCFGAAACYGVAIPYQKRFVAASAHSGLSLSAAQLLIAALQLAIVAPFVAGAPPLPTDLSPKVVASVLTLGALGTGLAFVINMRNIRVAGASTASTVTYLIPIFAVLIGAVALDERLNWHQPVGALIVLLGVAVSQGVFGRRRPRPVIGVGAPAAPAAEPASR
;
A
#
# COMPACT_ATOMS: atom_id res chain seq x y z
N MET A 1 -34.29 -5.51 -3.41
CA MET A 1 -35.57 -5.02 -2.87
C MET A 1 -36.48 -6.24 -2.72
N VAL A 2 -36.52 -6.80 -1.53
CA VAL A 2 -37.50 -7.82 -1.14
C VAL A 2 -38.04 -7.36 0.20
N VAL A 3 -39.30 -6.94 0.16
CA VAL A 3 -40.10 -6.53 1.33
C VAL A 3 -40.68 -7.81 1.92
N ALA A 4 -40.35 -8.11 3.16
CA ALA A 4 -41.04 -9.14 3.92
C ALA A 4 -42.10 -8.49 4.81
N THR A 5 -43.38 -8.69 4.45
CA THR A 5 -44.53 -8.35 5.27
C THR A 5 -44.70 -9.41 6.36
N VAL A 6 -44.70 -8.97 7.60
CA VAL A 6 -45.06 -9.81 8.76
C VAL A 6 -46.58 -9.82 8.87
N SER A 7 -47.16 -11.03 8.78
CA SER A 7 -48.56 -11.29 9.12
C SER A 7 -48.59 -12.05 10.46
N GLU A 8 -49.19 -11.46 11.47
CA GLU A 8 -49.53 -12.15 12.73
C GLU A 8 -50.68 -13.11 12.52
N SER A 9 -50.42 -14.41 12.71
CA SER A 9 -51.48 -15.35 13.04
C SER A 9 -50.96 -16.33 14.11
N ARG A 10 -51.65 -16.36 15.25
CA ARG A 10 -51.42 -17.31 16.35
C ARG A 10 -51.59 -18.75 15.84
N GLY A 11 -50.48 -19.50 15.81
CA GLY A 11 -50.47 -20.93 15.56
C GLY A 11 -49.41 -21.58 16.39
N THR A 12 -49.80 -22.47 17.27
CA THR A 12 -48.95 -23.33 18.11
C THR A 12 -47.99 -24.11 17.21
N LEU A 13 -46.68 -23.82 17.31
CA LEU A 13 -45.66 -24.62 16.65
C LEU A 13 -45.33 -25.85 17.49
N SER A 14 -45.71 -26.99 16.98
CA SER A 14 -45.24 -28.32 17.41
C SER A 14 -43.80 -28.47 16.93
N TYR A 15 -42.86 -28.66 17.84
CA TYR A 15 -41.44 -28.85 17.53
C TYR A 15 -41.20 -30.34 17.24
N ASP A 16 -41.07 -30.66 15.95
CA ASP A 16 -40.66 -32.02 15.53
C ASP A 16 -39.13 -32.11 15.57
N SER A 17 -38.61 -32.96 16.48
CA SER A 17 -37.19 -33.22 16.67
C SER A 17 -36.63 -34.20 15.64
N GLY A 18 -36.82 -33.94 14.37
CA GLY A 18 -36.19 -34.63 13.23
C GLY A 18 -34.74 -34.22 13.10
N ARG A 19 -33.81 -35.17 13.09
CA ARG A 19 -32.36 -35.10 12.93
C ARG A 19 -31.97 -34.05 11.87
N VAL A 20 -31.46 -32.92 12.31
CA VAL A 20 -30.67 -32.05 11.45
C VAL A 20 -29.24 -32.57 11.51
N SER A 21 -28.85 -33.41 10.57
CA SER A 21 -27.46 -33.71 10.26
C SER A 21 -26.86 -32.40 9.74
N GLY A 22 -26.17 -31.67 10.63
CA GLY A 22 -25.51 -30.40 10.29
C GLY A 22 -24.39 -30.63 9.28
N VAL A 23 -24.69 -30.48 8.02
CA VAL A 23 -23.67 -30.14 7.01
C VAL A 23 -23.27 -28.68 7.30
N THR A 24 -22.29 -28.47 8.17
CA THR A 24 -21.56 -27.21 8.23
C THR A 24 -20.76 -27.12 6.95
N ALA A 25 -21.36 -26.52 5.92
CA ALA A 25 -20.61 -26.07 4.78
C ALA A 25 -19.50 -25.14 5.32
N ASP A 26 -18.26 -25.57 5.19
CA ASP A 26 -17.07 -24.78 5.46
C ASP A 26 -17.06 -23.64 4.43
N ILE A 27 -17.74 -22.52 4.76
CA ILE A 27 -17.74 -21.31 3.92
C ILE A 27 -16.39 -20.62 4.15
N THR A 28 -15.31 -21.28 3.73
CA THR A 28 -14.10 -20.56 3.37
C THR A 28 -14.44 -19.73 2.13
N PRO A 29 -14.36 -18.39 2.19
CA PRO A 29 -14.66 -17.59 1.01
C PRO A 29 -13.76 -18.08 -0.12
N ASP A 30 -14.38 -18.57 -1.17
CA ASP A 30 -13.72 -19.15 -2.34
C ASP A 30 -12.77 -18.07 -2.88
N LYS A 31 -11.46 -18.36 -2.87
CA LYS A 31 -10.48 -17.38 -3.32
C LYS A 31 -10.76 -17.11 -4.78
N ALA A 32 -11.03 -15.85 -5.12
CA ALA A 32 -11.25 -15.45 -6.49
C ALA A 32 -10.18 -16.08 -7.40
N PRO A 33 -10.58 -16.67 -8.55
CA PRO A 33 -9.64 -17.35 -9.45
C PRO A 33 -8.51 -16.38 -9.87
N LEU A 34 -7.28 -16.89 -9.99
CA LEU A 34 -6.07 -16.11 -10.32
C LEU A 34 -6.30 -15.18 -11.51
N ARG A 35 -6.98 -15.67 -12.54
CA ARG A 35 -7.29 -14.92 -13.77
C ARG A 35 -8.08 -13.63 -13.55
N THR A 36 -8.77 -13.48 -12.42
CA THR A 36 -9.60 -12.29 -12.14
C THR A 36 -8.83 -11.14 -11.55
N TRP A 37 -7.74 -11.38 -10.82
CA TRP A 37 -6.97 -10.36 -10.14
C TRP A 37 -5.50 -10.29 -10.58
N LEU A 38 -4.88 -11.38 -11.04
CA LEU A 38 -3.46 -11.43 -11.40
C LEU A 38 -3.08 -10.41 -12.49
N PRO A 39 -3.87 -10.21 -13.58
CA PRO A 39 -3.52 -9.18 -14.57
C PRO A 39 -3.46 -7.77 -13.97
N GLY A 40 -4.45 -7.40 -13.15
CA GLY A 40 -4.45 -6.10 -12.46
C GLY A 40 -3.30 -5.96 -11.45
N PHE A 41 -2.91 -7.07 -10.81
CA PHE A 41 -1.80 -7.10 -9.88
C PHE A 41 -0.45 -6.90 -10.58
N VAL A 42 -0.20 -7.59 -11.69
CA VAL A 42 1.01 -7.42 -12.50
C VAL A 42 1.06 -6.03 -13.14
N ALA A 43 -0.06 -5.56 -13.69
CA ALA A 43 -0.16 -4.21 -14.23
C ALA A 43 0.16 -3.14 -13.17
N LEU A 44 -0.35 -3.28 -11.96
CA LEU A 44 -0.04 -2.38 -10.84
C LEU A 44 1.45 -2.38 -10.48
N ALA A 45 2.07 -3.56 -10.43
CA ALA A 45 3.50 -3.69 -10.17
C ALA A 45 4.34 -3.00 -11.25
N ALA A 46 3.97 -3.18 -12.53
CA ALA A 46 4.63 -2.53 -13.65
C ALA A 46 4.45 -1.01 -13.63
N ILE A 47 3.23 -0.51 -13.36
CA ILE A 47 2.93 0.91 -13.26
C ILE A 47 3.70 1.56 -12.11
N TRP A 48 3.72 0.94 -10.93
CA TRP A 48 4.47 1.49 -9.80
C TRP A 48 5.98 1.35 -9.98
N GLY A 49 6.46 0.26 -10.57
CA GLY A 49 7.88 0.09 -10.91
C GLY A 49 8.37 1.10 -11.94
N SER A 50 7.56 1.39 -12.98
CA SER A 50 7.88 2.41 -13.97
C SER A 50 7.81 3.85 -13.43
N SER A 51 7.18 4.08 -12.28
CA SER A 51 7.11 5.41 -11.67
C SER A 51 8.49 6.00 -11.40
N PHE A 52 9.48 5.19 -11.04
CA PHE A 52 10.86 5.64 -10.80
C PHE A 52 11.52 6.15 -12.08
N LEU A 53 11.28 5.52 -13.25
CA LEU A 53 11.71 6.06 -14.54
C LEU A 53 11.14 7.47 -14.77
N PHE A 54 9.83 7.65 -14.56
CA PHE A 54 9.18 8.94 -14.82
C PHE A 54 9.59 10.01 -13.79
N ILE A 55 9.89 9.62 -12.54
CA ILE A 55 10.48 10.54 -11.56
C ILE A 55 11.86 10.99 -12.05
N LYS A 56 12.74 10.06 -12.45
CA LYS A 56 14.08 10.35 -12.95
C LYS A 56 14.07 11.33 -14.12
N VAL A 57 13.16 11.12 -15.07
CA VAL A 57 12.96 12.02 -16.21
C VAL A 57 12.43 13.37 -15.75
N GLY A 58 11.48 13.40 -14.83
CA GLY A 58 10.85 14.63 -14.35
C GLY A 58 11.80 15.54 -13.57
N VAL A 59 12.65 14.97 -12.69
CA VAL A 59 13.60 15.73 -11.88
C VAL A 59 14.78 16.30 -12.69
N ALA A 60 14.90 15.95 -13.96
CA ALA A 60 15.89 16.55 -14.85
C ALA A 60 15.60 18.03 -15.14
N GLU A 61 14.33 18.45 -15.16
CA GLU A 61 13.91 19.82 -15.44
C GLU A 61 13.10 20.45 -14.30
N LEU A 62 12.48 19.62 -13.45
CA LEU A 62 11.63 20.08 -12.37
C LEU A 62 12.30 19.90 -11.00
N HIS A 63 12.09 20.88 -10.14
CA HIS A 63 12.41 20.71 -8.74
C HIS A 63 11.54 19.59 -8.13
N PRO A 64 12.06 18.71 -7.25
CA PRO A 64 11.30 17.55 -6.71
C PRO A 64 9.95 17.89 -6.10
N VAL A 65 9.82 19.03 -5.42
CA VAL A 65 8.53 19.50 -4.85
C VAL A 65 7.54 19.85 -5.97
N GLN A 66 7.99 20.51 -7.04
CA GLN A 66 7.14 20.87 -8.19
C GLN A 66 6.71 19.62 -8.96
N LEU A 67 7.63 18.69 -9.22
CA LEU A 67 7.31 17.38 -9.81
C LEU A 67 6.22 16.65 -9.01
N THR A 68 6.40 16.61 -7.68
CA THR A 68 5.43 15.97 -6.80
C THR A 68 4.09 16.68 -6.83
N LEU A 69 4.07 18.02 -6.85
CA LEU A 69 2.83 18.80 -6.95
C LEU A 69 2.07 18.45 -8.24
N TYR A 70 2.73 18.51 -9.40
CA TYR A 70 2.08 18.19 -10.67
C TYR A 70 1.60 16.74 -10.74
N ARG A 71 2.42 15.80 -10.29
CA ARG A 71 2.05 14.38 -10.16
C ARG A 71 0.77 14.20 -9.34
N VAL A 72 0.71 14.82 -8.16
CA VAL A 72 -0.40 14.65 -7.22
C VAL A 72 -1.65 15.35 -7.73
N VAL A 73 -1.53 16.53 -8.35
CA VAL A 73 -2.65 17.22 -9.00
C VAL A 73 -3.25 16.37 -10.13
N ALA A 74 -2.41 15.86 -11.03
CA ALA A 74 -2.88 15.00 -12.12
C ALA A 74 -3.53 13.71 -11.58
N GLY A 75 -2.96 13.11 -10.53
CA GLY A 75 -3.54 11.95 -9.85
C GLY A 75 -4.87 12.26 -9.17
N ALA A 76 -4.97 13.40 -8.48
CA ALA A 76 -6.21 13.85 -7.84
C ALA A 76 -7.32 14.09 -8.86
N LEU A 77 -7.01 14.78 -9.97
CA LEU A 77 -7.97 14.99 -11.06
C LEU A 77 -8.47 13.67 -11.63
N THR A 78 -7.56 12.72 -11.86
CA THR A 78 -7.94 11.38 -12.34
C THR A 78 -8.90 10.69 -11.35
N LEU A 79 -8.60 10.70 -10.04
CA LEU A 79 -9.47 10.08 -9.04
C LEU A 79 -10.82 10.82 -8.91
N LEU A 80 -10.84 12.14 -9.04
CA LEU A 80 -12.09 12.92 -9.03
C LEU A 80 -12.98 12.57 -10.22
N VAL A 81 -12.40 12.40 -11.41
CA VAL A 81 -13.15 11.95 -12.59
C VAL A 81 -13.74 10.56 -12.35
N VAL A 82 -12.93 9.60 -11.85
CA VAL A 82 -13.43 8.26 -11.53
C VAL A 82 -14.50 8.30 -10.44
N LEU A 83 -14.32 9.12 -9.42
CA LEU A 83 -15.30 9.31 -8.33
C LEU A 83 -16.64 9.82 -8.87
N ALA A 84 -16.59 10.82 -9.78
CA ALA A 84 -17.77 11.38 -10.42
C ALA A 84 -18.50 10.35 -11.30
N VAL A 85 -17.76 9.57 -12.11
CA VAL A 85 -18.31 8.49 -12.95
C VAL A 85 -18.99 7.41 -12.10
N LEU A 86 -18.38 7.03 -10.98
CA LEU A 86 -18.92 6.03 -10.06
C LEU A 86 -20.00 6.60 -9.12
N ARG A 87 -20.28 7.91 -9.21
CA ARG A 87 -21.21 8.62 -8.32
C ARG A 87 -20.92 8.45 -6.84
N ASP A 88 -19.65 8.25 -6.50
CA ASP A 88 -19.17 8.20 -5.12
C ASP A 88 -18.91 9.63 -4.61
N ARG A 89 -18.77 9.81 -3.30
CA ARG A 89 -18.67 11.14 -2.68
C ARG A 89 -17.45 11.22 -1.79
N LEU A 90 -16.86 12.41 -1.70
CA LEU A 90 -15.80 12.71 -0.73
C LEU A 90 -16.33 12.65 0.71
N PRO A 91 -15.47 12.34 1.69
CA PRO A 91 -15.84 12.39 3.10
C PRO A 91 -16.35 13.78 3.48
N ARG A 92 -17.31 13.84 4.39
CA ARG A 92 -17.87 15.11 4.89
C ARG A 92 -17.38 15.46 6.29
N GLU A 93 -16.87 14.46 7.02
CA GLU A 93 -16.51 14.61 8.42
C GLU A 93 -15.13 15.29 8.57
N PRO A 94 -15.04 16.43 9.27
CA PRO A 94 -13.76 17.14 9.47
C PRO A 94 -12.70 16.27 10.14
N ARG A 95 -13.11 15.34 11.01
CA ARG A 95 -12.21 14.41 11.68
C ARG A 95 -11.51 13.47 10.69
N VAL A 96 -12.21 12.99 9.67
CA VAL A 96 -11.62 12.16 8.61
C VAL A 96 -10.58 12.96 7.83
N TRP A 97 -10.89 14.21 7.47
CA TRP A 97 -9.97 15.13 6.81
C TRP A 97 -8.72 15.40 7.63
N ALA A 98 -8.85 15.60 8.95
CA ALA A 98 -7.71 15.77 9.85
C ALA A 98 -6.78 14.54 9.86
N HIS A 99 -7.33 13.33 9.96
CA HIS A 99 -6.51 12.11 9.87
C HIS A 99 -5.91 11.93 8.47
N LEU A 100 -6.66 12.22 7.42
CA LEU A 100 -6.15 12.15 6.04
C LEU A 100 -5.04 13.17 5.79
N SER A 101 -4.99 14.31 6.50
CA SER A 101 -3.89 15.27 6.38
C SER A 101 -2.55 14.67 6.81
N VAL A 102 -2.54 13.87 7.87
CA VAL A 102 -1.34 13.12 8.28
C VAL A 102 -0.97 12.06 7.26
N VAL A 103 -1.97 11.31 6.77
CA VAL A 103 -1.75 10.27 5.75
C VAL A 103 -1.29 10.89 4.42
N ALA A 104 -1.81 12.05 4.04
CA ALA A 104 -1.40 12.80 2.85
C ALA A 104 0.06 13.25 2.95
N ALA A 105 0.47 13.79 4.11
CA ALA A 105 1.84 14.23 4.33
C ALA A 105 2.82 13.04 4.26
N PHE A 106 2.62 12.00 5.09
CA PHE A 106 3.54 10.88 5.23
C PHE A 106 3.33 9.75 4.21
N GLY A 107 2.20 9.70 3.54
CA GLY A 107 1.90 8.68 2.52
C GLY A 107 2.03 9.17 1.08
N VAL A 108 2.13 10.50 0.85
CA VAL A 108 2.17 11.07 -0.50
C VAL A 108 3.16 12.22 -0.58
N ALA A 109 2.91 13.37 0.05
CA ALA A 109 3.64 14.61 -0.20
C ALA A 109 5.14 14.48 0.12
N VAL A 110 5.47 14.08 1.34
CA VAL A 110 6.87 13.95 1.78
C VAL A 110 7.60 12.80 1.07
N PRO A 111 7.08 11.55 1.03
CA PRO A 111 7.81 10.45 0.43
C PRO A 111 8.01 10.61 -1.09
N PHE A 112 7.03 11.11 -1.82
CA PHE A 112 7.19 11.34 -3.26
C PHE A 112 8.24 12.42 -3.54
N THR A 113 8.27 13.47 -2.74
CA THR A 113 9.31 14.53 -2.82
C THR A 113 10.68 13.98 -2.47
N LEU A 114 10.79 13.14 -1.42
CA LEU A 114 12.05 12.51 -1.03
C LEU A 114 12.58 11.55 -2.09
N PHE A 115 11.72 10.77 -2.75
CA PHE A 115 12.15 9.98 -3.93
C PHE A 115 12.66 10.89 -5.04
N GLY A 116 11.98 12.00 -5.32
CA GLY A 116 12.47 12.99 -6.30
C GLY A 116 13.87 13.53 -5.97
N TYR A 117 14.11 13.93 -4.73
CA TYR A 117 15.44 14.37 -4.29
C TYR A 117 16.47 13.23 -4.30
N GLY A 118 16.05 12.02 -3.96
CA GLY A 118 16.89 10.83 -4.03
C GLY A 118 17.35 10.57 -5.45
N GLU A 119 16.43 10.54 -6.41
CA GLU A 119 16.70 10.24 -7.80
C GLU A 119 17.48 11.32 -8.56
N GLN A 120 17.63 12.52 -7.99
CA GLN A 120 18.65 13.46 -8.48
C GLN A 120 20.09 12.98 -8.23
N ARG A 121 20.31 12.01 -7.34
CA ARG A 121 21.63 11.59 -6.83
C ARG A 121 21.91 10.11 -7.01
N VAL A 122 20.86 9.30 -7.18
CA VAL A 122 20.96 7.84 -7.38
C VAL A 122 20.16 7.41 -8.61
N GLU A 123 20.41 6.20 -9.06
CA GLU A 123 19.69 5.57 -10.17
C GLU A 123 18.22 5.28 -9.78
N SER A 124 17.31 5.31 -10.75
CA SER A 124 15.90 5.01 -10.56
C SER A 124 15.67 3.58 -10.05
N MET A 125 16.50 2.64 -10.53
CA MET A 125 16.52 1.25 -10.07
C MET A 125 16.77 1.17 -8.56
N LEU A 126 17.73 1.95 -8.05
CA LEU A 126 18.09 1.95 -6.62
C LEU A 126 16.98 2.56 -5.76
N ALA A 127 16.31 3.60 -6.25
CA ALA A 127 15.12 4.16 -5.58
C ALA A 127 14.00 3.11 -5.47
N GLY A 128 13.76 2.31 -6.51
CA GLY A 128 12.82 1.18 -6.49
C GLY A 128 13.20 0.10 -5.47
N ILE A 129 14.50 -0.21 -5.32
CA ILE A 129 15.01 -1.14 -4.31
C ILE A 129 14.75 -0.59 -2.90
N TRP A 130 15.05 0.69 -2.66
CA TRP A 130 14.78 1.34 -1.37
C TRP A 130 13.30 1.34 -1.00
N ASN A 131 12.41 1.51 -1.96
CA ASN A 131 10.98 1.39 -1.72
C ASN A 131 10.56 0.02 -1.17
N ALA A 132 11.24 -1.07 -1.57
CA ALA A 132 10.98 -2.42 -1.06
C ALA A 132 11.35 -2.62 0.41
N THR A 133 12.09 -1.71 1.03
CA THR A 133 12.41 -1.75 2.46
C THR A 133 11.24 -1.27 3.35
N THR A 134 10.21 -0.67 2.77
CA THR A 134 9.03 -0.15 3.49
C THR A 134 8.46 -1.13 4.52
N PRO A 135 8.23 -2.42 4.24
CA PRO A 135 7.69 -3.35 5.23
C PRO A 135 8.58 -3.55 6.46
N LEU A 136 9.90 -3.36 6.31
CA LEU A 136 10.85 -3.47 7.42
C LEU A 136 10.68 -2.35 8.43
N ILE A 137 10.17 -1.19 8.01
CA ILE A 137 9.91 -0.03 8.84
C ILE A 137 8.47 -0.06 9.36
N VAL A 138 7.52 -0.45 8.51
CA VAL A 138 6.10 -0.61 8.89
C VAL A 138 5.95 -1.54 10.08
N LEU A 139 6.64 -2.69 10.07
CA LEU A 139 6.46 -3.71 11.11
C LEU A 139 6.85 -3.23 12.52
N PRO A 140 8.05 -2.67 12.78
CA PRO A 140 8.39 -2.12 14.08
C PRO A 140 7.41 -1.04 14.55
N LEU A 141 7.03 -0.11 13.68
CA LEU A 141 6.10 0.96 14.03
C LEU A 141 4.68 0.42 14.31
N ALA A 142 4.22 -0.55 13.52
CA ALA A 142 2.93 -1.21 13.74
C ALA A 142 2.88 -1.98 15.07
N VAL A 143 4.01 -2.53 15.53
CA VAL A 143 4.10 -3.27 16.80
C VAL A 143 4.29 -2.31 17.98
N LEU A 144 5.29 -1.43 17.92
CA LEU A 144 5.75 -0.64 19.08
C LEU A 144 4.92 0.62 19.29
N VAL A 145 4.59 1.34 18.21
CA VAL A 145 3.92 2.65 18.28
C VAL A 145 2.42 2.50 18.13
N PHE A 146 1.98 1.93 17.02
CA PHE A 146 0.54 1.88 16.69
C PHE A 146 -0.19 0.69 17.32
N ARG A 147 0.55 -0.35 17.76
CA ARG A 147 0.00 -1.57 18.40
C ARG A 147 -1.08 -2.25 17.55
N THR A 148 -0.94 -2.17 16.22
CA THR A 148 -1.84 -2.80 15.24
C THR A 148 -1.41 -4.21 14.85
N GLU A 149 -0.19 -4.61 15.23
CA GLU A 149 0.41 -5.92 14.94
C GLU A 149 1.10 -6.49 16.18
N ARG A 150 1.41 -7.80 16.15
CA ARG A 150 2.16 -8.48 17.20
C ARG A 150 3.50 -8.96 16.66
N LEU A 151 4.56 -8.78 17.46
CA LEU A 151 5.87 -9.33 17.14
C LEU A 151 5.86 -10.85 17.37
N THR A 152 6.25 -11.59 16.35
CA THR A 152 6.47 -13.05 16.42
C THR A 152 7.92 -13.35 16.09
N VAL A 153 8.45 -14.51 16.50
CA VAL A 153 9.83 -14.93 16.21
C VAL A 153 10.10 -14.86 14.69
N ARG A 154 9.18 -15.34 13.88
CA ARG A 154 9.29 -15.28 12.42
C ARG A 154 9.43 -13.83 11.91
N ARG A 155 8.63 -12.89 12.45
CA ARG A 155 8.71 -11.47 12.10
C ARG A 155 10.03 -10.84 12.53
N ALA A 156 10.54 -11.20 13.71
CA ALA A 156 11.83 -10.74 14.19
C ALA A 156 12.99 -11.25 13.31
N VAL A 157 12.98 -12.54 12.94
CA VAL A 157 13.98 -13.12 12.03
C VAL A 157 13.92 -12.45 10.65
N GLY A 158 12.71 -12.27 10.08
CA GLY A 158 12.53 -11.58 8.81
C GLY A 158 13.01 -10.13 8.84
N LEU A 159 12.77 -9.43 9.96
CA LEU A 159 13.25 -8.06 10.16
C LEU A 159 14.79 -8.02 10.23
N GLY A 160 15.43 -8.90 10.99
CA GLY A 160 16.89 -8.99 11.07
C GLY A 160 17.55 -9.28 9.72
N LEU A 161 16.99 -10.26 8.97
CA LEU A 161 17.45 -10.58 7.63
C LEU A 161 17.29 -9.38 6.67
N GLY A 162 16.13 -8.72 6.70
CA GLY A 162 15.89 -7.54 5.89
C GLY A 162 16.83 -6.38 6.21
N PHE A 163 17.14 -6.17 7.50
CA PHE A 163 18.10 -5.16 7.93
C PHE A 163 19.53 -5.46 7.41
N LEU A 164 19.97 -6.72 7.44
CA LEU A 164 21.24 -7.12 6.82
C LEU A 164 21.23 -6.80 5.32
N GLY A 165 20.13 -7.07 4.63
CA GLY A 165 19.96 -6.70 3.23
C GLY A 165 20.08 -5.20 2.98
N VAL A 166 19.52 -4.36 3.87
CA VAL A 166 19.66 -2.88 3.81
C VAL A 166 21.13 -2.46 3.90
N LEU A 167 21.91 -3.04 4.82
CA LEU A 167 23.35 -2.74 4.95
C LEU A 167 24.12 -3.14 3.68
N VAL A 168 23.73 -4.25 3.04
CA VAL A 168 24.34 -4.70 1.78
C VAL A 168 23.95 -3.74 0.63
N VAL A 169 22.68 -3.34 0.49
CA VAL A 169 22.26 -2.35 -0.53
C VAL A 169 23.03 -1.04 -0.36
N LEU A 170 23.20 -0.61 0.89
CA LEU A 170 23.88 0.66 1.21
C LEU A 170 25.38 0.64 0.83
N GLY A 171 25.98 -0.55 0.73
CA GLY A 171 27.42 -0.67 0.45
C GLY A 171 28.27 -0.05 1.55
N VAL A 172 27.97 -0.34 2.83
CA VAL A 172 28.60 0.32 4.00
C VAL A 172 30.12 0.24 4.00
N TRP A 173 30.71 -0.72 3.30
CA TRP A 173 32.14 -0.89 3.12
C TRP A 173 32.77 0.05 2.08
N GLU A 174 31.97 0.68 1.21
CA GLU A 174 32.45 1.68 0.23
C GLU A 174 32.65 3.07 0.85
N GLY A 175 32.30 3.22 2.13
CA GLY A 175 32.36 4.45 2.88
C GLY A 175 31.00 5.13 3.01
N ILE A 176 30.88 5.94 4.07
CA ILE A 176 29.66 6.68 4.39
C ILE A 176 29.89 8.15 4.03
N GLY A 177 29.12 8.65 3.05
CA GLY A 177 29.21 10.08 2.67
C GLY A 177 28.98 10.31 1.17
N GLY A 178 29.08 11.58 0.78
CA GLY A 178 28.90 12.01 -0.61
C GLY A 178 27.44 12.07 -1.09
N ALA A 179 27.26 12.58 -2.32
CA ALA A 179 25.94 12.84 -2.89
C ALA A 179 25.10 11.55 -3.07
N HIS A 180 25.75 10.47 -3.48
CA HIS A 180 25.10 9.18 -3.70
C HIS A 180 24.54 8.59 -2.38
N PHE A 181 25.30 8.63 -1.30
CA PHE A 181 24.85 8.20 0.03
C PHE A 181 23.66 9.02 0.52
N ILE A 182 23.69 10.37 0.33
CA ILE A 182 22.58 11.26 0.68
C ILE A 182 21.33 10.88 -0.13
N GLY A 183 21.48 10.59 -1.42
CA GLY A 183 20.37 10.12 -2.27
C GLY A 183 19.73 8.84 -1.76
N GLN A 184 20.54 7.87 -1.34
CA GLN A 184 20.05 6.62 -0.72
C GLN A 184 19.30 6.89 0.59
N LEU A 185 19.82 7.78 1.46
CA LEU A 185 19.14 8.16 2.70
C LEU A 185 17.79 8.86 2.44
N MET A 186 17.68 9.66 1.38
CA MET A 186 16.40 10.27 0.99
C MET A 186 15.39 9.22 0.55
N CYS A 187 15.79 8.24 -0.26
CA CYS A 187 14.94 7.12 -0.65
C CYS A 187 14.52 6.26 0.57
N PHE A 188 15.45 6.01 1.50
CA PHE A 188 15.14 5.33 2.76
C PHE A 188 14.16 6.15 3.62
N GLY A 189 14.36 7.48 3.69
CA GLY A 189 13.46 8.41 4.37
C GLY A 189 12.04 8.38 3.79
N ALA A 190 11.91 8.25 2.45
CA ALA A 190 10.62 8.06 1.79
C ALA A 190 9.94 6.75 2.24
N ALA A 191 10.69 5.64 2.29
CA ALA A 191 10.19 4.36 2.81
C ALA A 191 9.80 4.46 4.30
N ALA A 192 10.54 5.26 5.09
CA ALA A 192 10.22 5.52 6.49
C ALA A 192 8.92 6.30 6.67
N CYS A 193 8.63 7.25 5.80
CA CYS A 193 7.35 7.96 5.78
C CYS A 193 6.18 7.00 5.56
N TYR A 194 6.30 6.05 4.63
CA TYR A 194 5.28 5.00 4.47
C TYR A 194 5.16 4.11 5.73
N GLY A 195 6.29 3.90 6.43
CA GLY A 195 6.33 3.21 7.71
C GLY A 195 5.40 3.85 8.75
N VAL A 196 5.27 5.17 8.75
CA VAL A 196 4.33 5.92 9.60
C VAL A 196 2.92 5.90 9.01
N ALA A 197 2.77 6.23 7.72
CA ALA A 197 1.48 6.44 7.07
C ALA A 197 0.60 5.17 7.08
N ILE A 198 1.18 4.00 6.76
CA ILE A 198 0.42 2.75 6.61
C ILE A 198 -0.23 2.29 7.92
N PRO A 199 0.50 2.14 9.05
CA PRO A 199 -0.14 1.76 10.31
C PRO A 199 -1.03 2.87 10.89
N TYR A 200 -0.71 4.15 10.66
CA TYR A 200 -1.56 5.26 11.04
C TYR A 200 -2.92 5.18 10.31
N GLN A 201 -2.90 5.02 8.99
CA GLN A 201 -4.10 4.86 8.18
C GLN A 201 -4.93 3.65 8.63
N LYS A 202 -4.27 2.51 8.90
CA LYS A 202 -4.93 1.31 9.42
C LYS A 202 -5.65 1.57 10.75
N ARG A 203 -5.04 2.34 11.64
CA ARG A 203 -5.58 2.61 12.98
C ARG A 203 -6.70 3.64 12.99
N PHE A 204 -6.56 4.74 12.23
CA PHE A 204 -7.41 5.92 12.40
C PHE A 204 -8.36 6.17 11.22
N VAL A 205 -8.09 5.61 10.04
CA VAL A 205 -8.88 5.88 8.82
C VAL A 205 -9.64 4.65 8.34
N ALA A 206 -9.07 3.45 8.49
CA ALA A 206 -9.63 2.22 7.90
C ALA A 206 -11.02 1.83 8.46
N ALA A 207 -11.39 2.31 9.65
CA ALA A 207 -12.70 2.07 10.26
C ALA A 207 -13.80 3.04 9.77
N SER A 208 -13.46 4.03 8.92
CA SER A 208 -14.45 4.96 8.36
C SER A 208 -15.39 4.26 7.37
N ALA A 209 -16.63 4.74 7.29
CA ALA A 209 -17.66 4.18 6.40
C ALA A 209 -17.44 4.54 4.92
N HIS A 210 -16.34 5.23 4.58
CA HIS A 210 -16.08 5.70 3.23
C HIS A 210 -15.38 4.64 2.37
N SER A 211 -15.59 4.72 1.05
CA SER A 211 -14.90 3.87 0.11
C SER A 211 -13.39 4.17 0.07
N GLY A 212 -12.56 3.17 -0.24
CA GLY A 212 -11.14 3.38 -0.42
C GLY A 212 -10.82 4.39 -1.53
N LEU A 213 -11.68 4.49 -2.56
CA LEU A 213 -11.55 5.47 -3.63
C LEU A 213 -11.78 6.90 -3.13
N SER A 214 -12.86 7.10 -2.35
CA SER A 214 -13.20 8.37 -1.71
C SER A 214 -12.06 8.87 -0.80
N LEU A 215 -11.54 7.97 0.06
CA LEU A 215 -10.42 8.29 0.95
C LEU A 215 -9.14 8.62 0.18
N SER A 216 -8.83 7.88 -0.90
CA SER A 216 -7.66 8.14 -1.74
C SER A 216 -7.77 9.47 -2.49
N ALA A 217 -8.96 9.80 -3.02
CA ALA A 217 -9.19 11.09 -3.67
C ALA A 217 -9.01 12.25 -2.70
N ALA A 218 -9.61 12.18 -1.51
CA ALA A 218 -9.45 13.18 -0.46
C ALA A 218 -7.98 13.31 -0.02
N GLN A 219 -7.27 12.20 0.14
CA GLN A 219 -5.85 12.19 0.48
C GLN A 219 -5.01 12.92 -0.57
N LEU A 220 -5.23 12.67 -1.87
CA LEU A 220 -4.50 13.36 -2.94
C LEU A 220 -4.84 14.85 -3.01
N LEU A 221 -6.10 15.23 -2.79
CA LEU A 221 -6.49 16.66 -2.71
C LEU A 221 -5.76 17.38 -1.59
N ILE A 222 -5.69 16.78 -0.41
CA ILE A 222 -4.96 17.34 0.73
C ILE A 222 -3.46 17.44 0.41
N ALA A 223 -2.88 16.37 -0.16
CA ALA A 223 -1.47 16.38 -0.53
C ALA A 223 -1.16 17.46 -1.58
N ALA A 224 -2.05 17.65 -2.56
CA ALA A 224 -1.94 18.74 -3.55
C ALA A 224 -1.96 20.11 -2.89
N LEU A 225 -2.88 20.31 -1.92
CA LEU A 225 -2.96 21.56 -1.16
C LEU A 225 -1.69 21.80 -0.32
N GLN A 226 -1.21 20.79 0.40
CA GLN A 226 0.02 20.86 1.20
C GLN A 226 1.22 21.26 0.33
N LEU A 227 1.36 20.61 -0.84
CA LEU A 227 2.44 20.90 -1.78
C LEU A 227 2.28 22.26 -2.44
N ALA A 228 1.06 22.68 -2.80
CA ALA A 228 0.79 24.01 -3.35
C ALA A 228 1.16 25.14 -2.38
N ILE A 229 1.00 24.91 -1.08
CA ILE A 229 1.43 25.85 -0.04
C ILE A 229 2.96 25.88 0.08
N VAL A 230 3.62 24.70 0.04
CA VAL A 230 5.06 24.58 0.30
C VAL A 230 5.91 24.93 -0.94
N ALA A 231 5.44 24.58 -2.15
CA ALA A 231 6.23 24.69 -3.37
C ALA A 231 6.76 26.12 -3.64
N PRO A 232 5.97 27.20 -3.48
CA PRO A 232 6.47 28.56 -3.74
C PRO A 232 7.65 28.97 -2.84
N PHE A 233 7.68 28.47 -1.61
CA PHE A 233 8.73 28.81 -0.62
C PHE A 233 10.02 28.00 -0.81
N VAL A 234 9.92 26.77 -1.35
CA VAL A 234 11.05 25.85 -1.45
C VAL A 234 11.62 25.82 -2.87
N ALA A 235 10.76 25.95 -3.88
CA ALA A 235 11.12 25.73 -5.29
C ALA A 235 10.78 26.92 -6.20
N GLY A 236 10.23 28.00 -5.64
CA GLY A 236 9.70 29.11 -6.43
C GLY A 236 8.40 28.76 -7.16
N ALA A 237 7.96 29.68 -8.04
CA ALA A 237 6.76 29.46 -8.83
C ALA A 237 6.91 28.23 -9.73
N PRO A 238 5.91 27.33 -9.77
CA PRO A 238 5.96 26.19 -10.69
C PRO A 238 5.99 26.67 -12.15
N PRO A 239 6.92 26.13 -13.00
CA PRO A 239 6.99 26.51 -14.41
C PRO A 239 5.71 26.08 -15.14
N LEU A 240 5.33 26.82 -16.19
CA LEU A 240 4.21 26.42 -17.03
C LEU A 240 4.55 25.14 -17.81
N PRO A 241 3.58 24.29 -18.16
CA PRO A 241 3.83 23.13 -19.01
C PRO A 241 4.48 23.45 -20.34
N THR A 242 4.29 24.67 -20.86
CA THR A 242 4.91 25.20 -22.08
C THR A 242 6.41 25.45 -21.95
N ASP A 243 6.90 25.62 -20.73
CA ASP A 243 8.31 25.89 -20.43
C ASP A 243 9.14 24.61 -20.26
N LEU A 244 8.47 23.45 -20.29
CA LEU A 244 9.05 22.12 -20.08
C LEU A 244 9.14 21.36 -21.40
N SER A 245 10.13 20.48 -21.48
CA SER A 245 10.22 19.59 -22.65
C SER A 245 8.99 18.65 -22.72
N PRO A 246 8.53 18.29 -23.94
CA PRO A 246 7.42 17.37 -24.12
C PRO A 246 7.62 16.02 -23.39
N LYS A 247 8.88 15.58 -23.28
CA LYS A 247 9.26 14.37 -22.57
C LYS A 247 8.95 14.47 -21.06
N VAL A 248 9.26 15.59 -20.44
CA VAL A 248 8.97 15.84 -19.02
C VAL A 248 7.47 15.99 -18.79
N VAL A 249 6.77 16.74 -19.63
CA VAL A 249 5.31 16.89 -19.54
C VAL A 249 4.62 15.53 -19.65
N ALA A 250 4.99 14.71 -20.65
CA ALA A 250 4.44 13.37 -20.81
C ALA A 250 4.74 12.47 -19.60
N SER A 251 5.98 12.55 -19.06
CA SER A 251 6.38 11.79 -17.87
C SER A 251 5.55 12.16 -16.64
N VAL A 252 5.35 13.46 -16.39
CA VAL A 252 4.57 13.97 -15.26
C VAL A 252 3.10 13.57 -15.36
N LEU A 253 2.49 13.69 -16.55
CA LEU A 253 1.11 13.29 -16.80
C LEU A 253 0.94 11.79 -16.63
N THR A 254 1.85 10.98 -17.17
CA THR A 254 1.86 9.52 -17.00
C THR A 254 2.00 9.14 -15.53
N LEU A 255 2.96 9.75 -14.84
CA LEU A 255 3.22 9.51 -13.42
C LEU A 255 2.02 9.89 -12.54
N GLY A 256 1.34 10.99 -12.86
CA GLY A 256 0.16 11.45 -12.12
C GLY A 256 -1.09 10.64 -12.46
N ALA A 257 -1.47 10.58 -13.72
CA ALA A 257 -2.71 9.93 -14.14
C ALA A 257 -2.65 8.40 -14.00
N LEU A 258 -1.60 7.76 -14.52
CA LEU A 258 -1.45 6.31 -14.47
C LEU A 258 -0.77 5.86 -13.18
N GLY A 259 0.41 6.42 -12.85
CA GLY A 259 1.23 5.99 -11.71
C GLY A 259 0.62 6.32 -10.35
N THR A 260 -0.30 7.28 -10.28
CA THR A 260 -0.98 7.66 -9.03
C THR A 260 -2.49 7.43 -9.13
N GLY A 261 -3.19 8.09 -10.04
CA GLY A 261 -4.65 8.02 -10.13
C GLY A 261 -5.15 6.60 -10.44
N LEU A 262 -4.86 6.11 -11.65
CA LEU A 262 -5.33 4.79 -12.09
C LEU A 262 -4.75 3.65 -11.25
N ALA A 263 -3.48 3.76 -10.82
CA ALA A 263 -2.86 2.78 -9.95
C ALA A 263 -3.63 2.60 -8.64
N PHE A 264 -4.13 3.67 -8.02
CA PHE A 264 -4.96 3.57 -6.82
C PHE A 264 -6.29 2.87 -7.10
N VAL A 265 -6.93 3.12 -8.24
CA VAL A 265 -8.17 2.41 -8.65
C VAL A 265 -7.90 0.91 -8.79
N ILE A 266 -6.82 0.54 -9.49
CA ILE A 266 -6.41 -0.86 -9.67
C ILE A 266 -6.09 -1.50 -8.31
N ASN A 267 -5.36 -0.81 -7.44
CA ASN A 267 -5.03 -1.29 -6.10
C ASN A 267 -6.28 -1.55 -5.25
N MET A 268 -7.24 -0.62 -5.25
CA MET A 268 -8.52 -0.79 -4.55
C MET A 268 -9.32 -1.98 -5.09
N ARG A 269 -9.31 -2.19 -6.41
CA ARG A 269 -9.92 -3.38 -7.04
C ARG A 269 -9.22 -4.65 -6.59
N ASN A 270 -7.88 -4.69 -6.60
CA ASN A 270 -7.10 -5.85 -6.17
C ASN A 270 -7.36 -6.19 -4.69
N ILE A 271 -7.45 -5.18 -3.82
CA ILE A 271 -7.81 -5.37 -2.40
C ILE A 271 -9.20 -5.98 -2.27
N ARG A 272 -10.18 -5.53 -3.04
CA ARG A 272 -11.56 -6.06 -2.99
C ARG A 272 -11.64 -7.49 -3.50
N VAL A 273 -10.93 -7.83 -4.57
CA VAL A 273 -11.05 -9.12 -5.26
C VAL A 273 -10.14 -10.18 -4.64
N ALA A 274 -8.88 -9.84 -4.36
CA ALA A 274 -7.87 -10.78 -3.87
C ALA A 274 -7.64 -10.69 -2.35
N GLY A 275 -8.20 -9.67 -1.70
CA GLY A 275 -7.96 -9.36 -0.29
C GLY A 275 -6.69 -8.54 -0.04
N ALA A 276 -6.68 -7.76 1.04
CA ALA A 276 -5.59 -6.84 1.38
C ALA A 276 -4.22 -7.54 1.52
N SER A 277 -4.19 -8.74 2.10
CA SER A 277 -2.95 -9.52 2.27
C SER A 277 -2.32 -9.92 0.93
N THR A 278 -3.13 -10.31 -0.06
CA THR A 278 -2.63 -10.66 -1.41
C THR A 278 -2.24 -9.38 -2.15
N ALA A 279 -3.07 -8.35 -2.12
CA ALA A 279 -2.79 -7.09 -2.80
C ALA A 279 -1.49 -6.43 -2.30
N SER A 280 -1.18 -6.51 -1.00
CA SER A 280 0.05 -5.94 -0.45
C SER A 280 1.34 -6.61 -0.95
N THR A 281 1.27 -7.84 -1.46
CA THR A 281 2.46 -8.52 -2.01
C THR A 281 2.93 -7.93 -3.35
N VAL A 282 2.17 -7.01 -3.95
CA VAL A 282 2.60 -6.25 -5.13
C VAL A 282 3.93 -5.52 -4.89
N THR A 283 4.19 -5.10 -3.65
CA THR A 283 5.43 -4.41 -3.27
C THR A 283 6.70 -5.23 -3.52
N TYR A 284 6.59 -6.57 -3.65
CA TYR A 284 7.74 -7.43 -4.00
C TYR A 284 8.07 -7.40 -5.50
N LEU A 285 7.07 -7.12 -6.34
CA LEU A 285 7.26 -7.06 -7.79
C LEU A 285 7.73 -5.67 -8.25
N ILE A 286 7.41 -4.62 -7.50
CA ILE A 286 7.78 -3.24 -7.83
C ILE A 286 9.29 -3.10 -8.13
N PRO A 287 10.23 -3.54 -7.25
CA PRO A 287 11.66 -3.39 -7.51
C PRO A 287 12.12 -4.20 -8.72
N ILE A 288 11.47 -5.33 -9.03
CA ILE A 288 11.79 -6.12 -10.22
C ILE A 288 11.49 -5.30 -11.48
N PHE A 289 10.31 -4.68 -11.56
CA PHE A 289 9.96 -3.81 -12.68
C PHE A 289 10.82 -2.54 -12.72
N ALA A 290 11.12 -1.92 -11.56
CA ALA A 290 11.99 -0.76 -11.49
C ALA A 290 13.38 -1.06 -12.06
N VAL A 291 13.99 -2.19 -11.68
CA VAL A 291 15.29 -2.63 -12.18
C VAL A 291 15.25 -2.93 -13.69
N LEU A 292 14.26 -3.68 -14.14
CA LEU A 292 14.14 -4.02 -15.57
C LEU A 292 13.94 -2.77 -16.42
N ILE A 293 13.07 -1.84 -15.98
CA ILE A 293 12.74 -0.63 -16.73
C ILE A 293 13.91 0.36 -16.70
N GLY A 294 14.58 0.55 -15.56
CA GLY A 294 15.74 1.42 -15.44
C GLY A 294 16.91 0.94 -16.30
N ALA A 295 17.17 -0.38 -16.31
CA ALA A 295 18.20 -0.96 -17.16
C ALA A 295 17.91 -0.77 -18.65
N VAL A 296 16.65 -1.00 -19.09
CA VAL A 296 16.30 -0.95 -20.52
C VAL A 296 16.07 0.46 -21.03
N ALA A 297 15.41 1.32 -20.24
CA ALA A 297 14.97 2.63 -20.70
C ALA A 297 16.00 3.75 -20.42
N LEU A 298 16.85 3.60 -19.40
CA LEU A 298 17.82 4.60 -18.98
C LEU A 298 19.27 4.11 -19.08
N ASP A 299 19.52 2.86 -19.53
CA ASP A 299 20.83 2.20 -19.54
C ASP A 299 21.55 2.27 -18.17
N GLU A 300 20.75 2.26 -17.08
CA GLU A 300 21.28 2.28 -15.72
C GLU A 300 21.97 0.97 -15.38
N ARG A 301 23.00 1.03 -14.55
CA ARG A 301 23.73 -0.14 -14.05
C ARG A 301 23.82 -0.10 -12.54
N LEU A 302 23.51 -1.22 -11.92
CA LEU A 302 23.65 -1.40 -10.48
C LEU A 302 25.04 -1.99 -10.15
N ASN A 303 25.61 -1.56 -9.05
CA ASN A 303 26.73 -2.26 -8.43
C ASN A 303 26.26 -3.62 -7.92
N TRP A 304 27.14 -4.63 -7.93
CA TRP A 304 26.82 -6.01 -7.58
C TRP A 304 26.11 -6.19 -6.22
N HIS A 305 26.49 -5.36 -5.24
CA HIS A 305 25.94 -5.43 -3.89
C HIS A 305 24.46 -4.99 -3.82
N GLN A 306 24.03 -4.11 -4.72
CA GLN A 306 22.67 -3.56 -4.70
C GLN A 306 21.60 -4.63 -5.05
N PRO A 307 21.70 -5.40 -6.16
CA PRO A 307 20.74 -6.47 -6.41
C PRO A 307 20.84 -7.62 -5.40
N VAL A 308 22.05 -7.93 -4.89
CA VAL A 308 22.22 -8.95 -3.85
C VAL A 308 21.52 -8.51 -2.55
N GLY A 309 21.76 -7.28 -2.11
CA GLY A 309 21.09 -6.73 -0.94
C GLY A 309 19.58 -6.64 -1.11
N ALA A 310 19.09 -6.27 -2.32
CA ALA A 310 17.67 -6.26 -2.65
C ALA A 310 17.02 -7.64 -2.50
N LEU A 311 17.68 -8.70 -2.97
CA LEU A 311 17.21 -10.08 -2.78
C LEU A 311 17.13 -10.45 -1.29
N ILE A 312 18.12 -10.08 -0.50
CA ILE A 312 18.11 -10.33 0.95
C ILE A 312 16.97 -9.57 1.63
N VAL A 313 16.74 -8.29 1.26
CA VAL A 313 15.60 -7.49 1.75
C VAL A 313 14.29 -8.20 1.41
N LEU A 314 14.08 -8.58 0.14
CA LEU A 314 12.86 -9.26 -0.30
C LEU A 314 12.64 -10.59 0.44
N LEU A 315 13.68 -11.37 0.65
CA LEU A 315 13.62 -12.60 1.46
C LEU A 315 13.24 -12.30 2.91
N GLY A 316 13.86 -11.31 3.54
CA GLY A 316 13.54 -10.89 4.90
C GLY A 316 12.07 -10.46 5.04
N VAL A 317 11.56 -9.68 4.10
CA VAL A 317 10.17 -9.26 4.07
C VAL A 317 9.24 -10.47 3.83
N ALA A 318 9.57 -11.39 2.91
CA ALA A 318 8.79 -12.59 2.64
C ALA A 318 8.71 -13.52 3.88
N VAL A 319 9.83 -13.71 4.59
CA VAL A 319 9.87 -14.44 5.87
C VAL A 319 9.00 -13.73 6.91
N SER A 320 9.17 -12.43 7.09
CA SER A 320 8.39 -11.64 8.05
C SER A 320 6.87 -11.75 7.82
N GLN A 321 6.44 -11.68 6.57
CA GLN A 321 5.02 -11.79 6.20
C GLN A 321 4.50 -13.25 6.16
N GLY A 322 5.40 -14.24 6.28
CA GLY A 322 5.03 -15.65 6.34
C GLY A 322 4.62 -16.27 5.02
N VAL A 323 5.19 -15.78 3.93
CA VAL A 323 4.98 -16.33 2.59
C VAL A 323 5.35 -17.83 2.54
N PHE A 324 6.40 -18.23 3.25
CA PHE A 324 6.88 -19.61 3.34
C PHE A 324 6.22 -20.45 4.46
N GLY A 325 5.32 -19.88 5.26
CA GLY A 325 4.65 -20.58 6.36
C GLY A 325 3.38 -21.31 5.91
N ARG A 326 3.27 -22.62 6.17
CA ARG A 326 1.99 -23.33 6.08
C ARG A 326 0.99 -22.62 7.00
N ARG A 327 -0.13 -22.15 6.47
CA ARG A 327 -1.25 -21.67 7.28
C ARG A 327 -1.75 -22.86 8.09
N ARG A 328 -1.47 -22.89 9.39
CA ARG A 328 -2.19 -23.80 10.29
C ARG A 328 -3.66 -23.38 10.24
N PRO A 329 -4.59 -24.31 9.98
CA PRO A 329 -6.02 -24.02 10.14
C PRO A 329 -6.21 -23.48 11.57
N ARG A 330 -6.93 -22.37 11.72
CA ARG A 330 -7.37 -21.95 13.04
C ARG A 330 -8.21 -23.07 13.61
N PRO A 331 -7.92 -23.59 14.85
CA PRO A 331 -8.84 -24.51 15.49
C PRO A 331 -10.21 -23.81 15.56
N VAL A 332 -11.21 -24.43 14.99
CA VAL A 332 -12.61 -24.05 15.19
C VAL A 332 -12.83 -24.33 16.68
N ILE A 333 -12.95 -23.28 17.49
CA ILE A 333 -13.46 -23.45 18.86
C ILE A 333 -14.90 -23.89 18.67
N GLY A 334 -15.13 -25.18 18.78
CA GLY A 334 -16.47 -25.74 18.83
C GLY A 334 -17.21 -25.04 19.98
N VAL A 335 -18.28 -24.34 19.65
CA VAL A 335 -19.25 -23.91 20.66
C VAL A 335 -19.69 -25.17 21.35
N GLY A 336 -19.32 -25.30 22.63
CA GLY A 336 -19.60 -26.49 23.42
C GLY A 336 -21.06 -26.89 23.28
N ALA A 337 -21.29 -28.16 23.05
CA ALA A 337 -22.64 -28.72 23.07
C ALA A 337 -23.32 -28.30 24.39
N PRO A 338 -24.58 -27.87 24.37
CA PRO A 338 -25.31 -27.57 25.58
C PRO A 338 -25.30 -28.82 26.48
N ALA A 339 -24.94 -28.62 27.74
CA ALA A 339 -24.94 -29.68 28.74
C ALA A 339 -26.31 -30.38 28.74
N ALA A 340 -26.29 -31.71 28.70
CA ALA A 340 -27.50 -32.49 28.82
C ALA A 340 -28.25 -32.12 30.11
N PRO A 341 -29.59 -31.98 30.09
CA PRO A 341 -30.35 -31.71 31.29
C PRO A 341 -30.17 -32.86 32.29
N ALA A 342 -29.87 -32.48 33.53
CA ALA A 342 -29.77 -33.44 34.65
C ALA A 342 -31.07 -34.24 34.76
N ALA A 343 -30.94 -35.55 34.84
CA ALA A 343 -32.06 -36.45 35.07
C ALA A 343 -32.71 -36.14 36.43
N GLU A 344 -34.00 -35.87 36.44
CA GLU A 344 -34.80 -35.73 37.65
C GLU A 344 -34.79 -37.04 38.47
N PRO A 345 -34.58 -37.00 39.79
CA PRO A 345 -34.68 -38.17 40.60
C PRO A 345 -36.15 -38.61 40.70
N ALA A 346 -36.40 -39.88 40.34
CA ALA A 346 -37.71 -40.52 40.53
C ALA A 346 -38.12 -40.50 42.02
N SER A 347 -39.22 -39.84 42.31
CA SER A 347 -39.90 -39.87 43.62
C SER A 347 -40.54 -41.22 43.80
N ARG A 348 -40.16 -41.88 44.87
CA ARG A 348 -40.96 -42.95 45.50
C ARG A 348 -41.92 -42.36 46.52
#